data_e9ff32a9a3992097503272b055b0377b
#
_entry.id   e9ff32a9a3992097503272b055b0377b
#
_cell.length_a   1.000
_cell.length_b   1.000
_cell.length_c   1.000
_cell.angle_alpha   90.00
_cell.angle_beta   90.00
_cell.angle_gamma   90.00
#
_symmetry.space_group_name_H-M   'P 1'
#
loop_
_entity.id
_entity.type
_entity.pdbx_description
1 polymer ?
#
loop_
_entity_poly.entity_id
_entity_poly.type
_entity_poly.pdbx_seq_one_letter_code
_entity_poly.pdbx_strand_id
1 'polypeptide(L)'
;MDIIFDFYNTLAEVRADEQRDETWSPVERFYRERGMAASARHVRRLYGEFWRRRLDRLKAEGRFAYPELDGTLVFKDIALVYGGALDDGEAAEVYRVMRGASIVTLRAFDGAAELLEKLRTRGARLFLLSNAQSAFTRGEIDRCGFSDAFDGMLLSSECGVRKPDPEFFRMLFGKYGIDGKTAVMVGDEQINDVGGAAAAGIRSVWAKDGAAAHAAEILELTEK
;
A
#
# COMPACT_ATOMS: atom_id res chain seq x y z
N MET A 1 -0.83 21.76 10.88
CA MET A 1 0.24 20.74 10.92
C MET A 1 -0.15 19.57 10.03
N ASP A 2 0.81 18.99 9.33
CA ASP A 2 0.57 17.86 8.42
C ASP A 2 1.06 16.57 9.06
N ILE A 3 0.19 15.56 9.17
CA ILE A 3 0.52 14.25 9.71
C ILE A 3 0.30 13.21 8.62
N ILE A 4 1.33 12.44 8.35
CA ILE A 4 1.38 11.44 7.29
C ILE A 4 1.35 10.07 7.97
N PHE A 5 0.37 9.25 7.63
CA PHE A 5 0.26 7.89 8.16
C PHE A 5 0.65 6.85 7.11
N ASP A 6 1.29 5.78 7.53
CA ASP A 6 1.18 4.51 6.84
C ASP A 6 -0.18 3.87 7.14
N PHE A 7 -0.56 2.83 6.37
CA PHE A 7 -1.86 2.18 6.52
C PHE A 7 -1.76 0.83 7.24
N TYR A 8 -1.11 -0.12 6.60
CA TYR A 8 -1.05 -1.49 7.11
C TYR A 8 -0.17 -1.59 8.36
N ASN A 9 -0.68 -2.27 9.38
CA ASN A 9 -0.10 -2.41 10.71
C ASN A 9 0.15 -1.09 11.47
N THR A 10 -0.21 0.04 10.86
CA THR A 10 -0.22 1.37 11.49
C THR A 10 -1.63 1.80 11.88
N LEU A 11 -2.58 1.79 10.96
CA LEU A 11 -3.99 2.11 11.19
C LEU A 11 -4.90 0.89 11.13
N ALA A 12 -4.51 -0.13 10.40
CA ALA A 12 -5.25 -1.39 10.24
C ALA A 12 -4.33 -2.59 10.35
N GLU A 13 -4.74 -3.57 11.15
CA GLU A 13 -4.10 -4.88 11.17
C GLU A 13 -4.36 -5.60 9.85
N VAL A 14 -3.30 -6.08 9.21
CA VAL A 14 -3.41 -6.93 8.04
C VAL A 14 -2.57 -8.19 8.20
N ARG A 15 -3.18 -9.32 7.87
CA ARG A 15 -2.47 -10.58 7.65
C ARG A 15 -2.97 -11.17 6.35
N ALA A 16 -2.06 -11.54 5.49
CA ALA A 16 -2.36 -12.18 4.22
C ALA A 16 -1.39 -13.34 3.98
N ASP A 17 -1.87 -14.37 3.30
CA ASP A 17 -1.06 -15.53 2.94
C ASP A 17 -1.24 -15.86 1.45
N GLU A 18 -0.30 -15.39 0.65
CA GLU A 18 -0.23 -15.66 -0.78
C GLU A 18 0.37 -17.05 -1.08
N GLN A 19 0.83 -17.78 -0.05
CA GLN A 19 1.43 -19.09 -0.20
C GLN A 19 0.39 -20.23 -0.16
N ARG A 20 -0.82 -19.96 0.32
CA ARG A 20 -1.89 -20.96 0.35
C ARG A 20 -2.41 -21.27 -1.05
N ASP A 21 -2.71 -22.54 -1.32
CA ASP A 21 -3.29 -22.94 -2.60
C ASP A 21 -4.69 -22.33 -2.81
N GLU A 22 -5.45 -22.14 -1.75
CA GLU A 22 -6.78 -21.51 -1.76
C GLU A 22 -6.75 -20.07 -2.31
N THR A 23 -5.64 -19.37 -2.14
CA THR A 23 -5.44 -18.01 -2.70
C THR A 23 -5.48 -18.02 -4.22
N TRP A 24 -4.99 -19.08 -4.86
CA TRP A 24 -4.83 -19.15 -6.31
C TRP A 24 -5.96 -19.86 -7.05
N SER A 25 -6.80 -20.60 -6.35
CA SER A 25 -7.94 -21.28 -6.97
C SER A 25 -8.98 -20.32 -7.60
N PRO A 26 -9.34 -19.18 -6.96
CA PRO A 26 -10.20 -18.18 -7.60
C PRO A 26 -9.53 -17.50 -8.79
N VAL A 27 -8.20 -17.32 -8.76
CA VAL A 27 -7.43 -16.75 -9.89
C VAL A 27 -7.43 -17.72 -11.09
N GLU A 28 -7.24 -19.02 -10.86
CA GLU A 28 -7.40 -20.04 -11.89
C GLU A 28 -8.78 -19.95 -12.55
N ARG A 29 -9.84 -19.88 -11.73
CA ARG A 29 -11.22 -19.77 -12.22
C ARG A 29 -11.40 -18.54 -13.09
N PHE A 30 -10.91 -17.38 -12.66
CA PHE A 30 -10.97 -16.12 -13.39
C PHE A 30 -10.40 -16.24 -14.81
N TYR A 31 -9.24 -16.87 -14.95
CA TYR A 31 -8.62 -17.10 -16.26
C TYR A 31 -9.41 -18.12 -17.09
N ARG A 32 -9.89 -19.21 -16.48
CA ARG A 32 -10.66 -20.26 -17.18
C ARG A 32 -11.98 -19.76 -17.73
N GLU A 33 -12.68 -18.91 -17.00
CA GLU A 33 -13.93 -18.27 -17.46
C GLU A 33 -13.72 -17.38 -18.69
N ARG A 34 -12.46 -16.98 -18.95
CA ARG A 34 -12.03 -16.23 -20.15
C ARG A 34 -11.38 -17.11 -21.22
N GLY A 35 -11.58 -18.42 -21.17
CA GLY A 35 -11.06 -19.37 -22.16
C GLY A 35 -9.56 -19.70 -22.04
N MET A 36 -8.90 -19.25 -20.99
CA MET A 36 -7.48 -19.52 -20.75
C MET A 36 -7.31 -20.79 -19.90
N ALA A 37 -6.56 -21.79 -20.40
CA ALA A 37 -6.37 -23.08 -19.71
C ALA A 37 -5.37 -22.98 -18.54
N ALA A 38 -5.67 -22.09 -17.60
CA ALA A 38 -4.84 -21.85 -16.41
C ALA A 38 -4.98 -22.94 -15.36
N SER A 39 -3.95 -23.10 -14.51
CA SER A 39 -4.03 -23.85 -13.25
C SER A 39 -3.45 -23.03 -12.11
N ALA A 40 -4.02 -23.13 -10.92
CA ALA A 40 -3.63 -22.36 -9.73
C ALA A 40 -2.13 -22.45 -9.44
N ARG A 41 -1.57 -23.65 -9.43
CA ARG A 41 -0.14 -23.89 -9.20
C ARG A 41 0.75 -23.20 -10.25
N HIS A 42 0.35 -23.24 -11.51
CA HIS A 42 1.12 -22.64 -12.59
C HIS A 42 1.03 -21.10 -12.54
N VAL A 43 -0.18 -20.56 -12.32
CA VAL A 43 -0.39 -19.11 -12.15
C VAL A 43 0.44 -18.56 -10.99
N ARG A 44 0.42 -19.23 -9.83
CA ARG A 44 1.24 -18.84 -8.67
C ARG A 44 2.74 -18.80 -9.00
N ARG A 45 3.24 -19.81 -9.71
CA ARG A 45 4.64 -19.85 -10.14
C ARG A 45 4.98 -18.69 -11.07
N LEU A 46 4.14 -18.47 -12.09
CA LEU A 46 4.29 -17.36 -13.05
C LEU A 46 4.23 -16.00 -12.37
N TYR A 47 3.33 -15.83 -11.38
CA TYR A 47 3.22 -14.59 -10.61
C TYR A 47 4.56 -14.24 -9.94
N GLY A 48 5.15 -15.17 -9.20
CA GLY A 48 6.46 -14.95 -8.56
C GLY A 48 7.60 -14.72 -9.55
N GLU A 49 7.59 -15.41 -10.71
CA GLU A 49 8.57 -15.26 -11.76
C GLU A 49 8.49 -13.89 -12.43
N PHE A 50 7.30 -13.49 -12.89
CA PHE A 50 7.10 -12.20 -13.57
C PHE A 50 7.23 -11.02 -12.64
N TRP A 51 6.77 -11.14 -11.37
CA TRP A 51 7.01 -10.12 -10.35
C TRP A 51 8.51 -9.82 -10.23
N ARG A 52 9.32 -10.85 -10.00
CA ARG A 52 10.76 -10.70 -9.86
C ARG A 52 11.39 -10.10 -11.12
N ARG A 53 11.08 -10.65 -12.29
CA ARG A 53 11.60 -10.18 -13.57
C ARG A 53 11.27 -8.70 -13.84
N ARG A 54 10.06 -8.26 -13.55
CA ARG A 54 9.66 -6.86 -13.72
C ARG A 54 10.36 -5.95 -12.72
N LEU A 55 10.42 -6.36 -11.46
CA LEU A 55 11.10 -5.59 -10.42
C LEU A 55 12.62 -5.46 -10.71
N ASP A 56 13.26 -6.52 -11.19
CA ASP A 56 14.69 -6.48 -11.58
C ASP A 56 14.93 -5.53 -12.75
N ARG A 57 13.99 -5.46 -13.71
CA ARG A 57 14.03 -4.48 -14.79
C ARG A 57 13.93 -3.05 -14.26
N LEU A 58 12.97 -2.77 -13.40
CA LEU A 58 12.82 -1.44 -12.79
C LEU A 58 14.05 -1.01 -12.00
N LYS A 59 14.68 -1.95 -11.28
CA LYS A 59 15.96 -1.70 -10.59
C LYS A 59 17.10 -1.40 -11.58
N ALA A 60 17.17 -2.13 -12.70
CA ALA A 60 18.19 -1.92 -13.73
C ALA A 60 18.02 -0.58 -14.47
N GLU A 61 16.80 -0.08 -14.61
CA GLU A 61 16.51 1.25 -15.14
C GLU A 61 17.06 2.38 -14.24
N GLY A 62 17.24 2.12 -12.95
CA GLY A 62 17.92 3.01 -12.01
C GLY A 62 17.21 4.34 -11.76
N ARG A 63 15.91 4.46 -12.07
CA ARG A 63 15.14 5.68 -11.87
C ARG A 63 14.96 6.03 -10.39
N PHE A 64 14.72 5.01 -9.56
CA PHE A 64 14.51 5.13 -8.12
C PHE A 64 15.39 4.11 -7.40
N ALA A 65 15.83 4.45 -6.19
CA ALA A 65 16.57 3.51 -5.35
C ALA A 65 15.66 2.37 -4.86
N TYR A 66 14.38 2.66 -4.64
CA TYR A 66 13.36 1.71 -4.21
C TYR A 66 12.16 1.74 -5.15
N PRO A 67 12.29 1.15 -6.37
CA PRO A 67 11.19 1.12 -7.32
C PRO A 67 10.04 0.26 -6.82
N GLU A 68 8.82 0.62 -7.20
CA GLU A 68 7.61 -0.16 -6.97
C GLU A 68 7.02 -0.65 -8.28
N LEU A 69 6.49 -1.86 -8.26
CA LEU A 69 5.80 -2.49 -9.37
C LEU A 69 4.29 -2.35 -9.22
N ASP A 70 3.60 -1.96 -10.28
CA ASP A 70 2.16 -2.20 -10.39
C ASP A 70 1.92 -3.69 -10.68
N GLY A 71 1.40 -4.40 -9.69
CA GLY A 71 1.16 -5.85 -9.77
C GLY A 71 0.11 -6.25 -10.80
N THR A 72 -0.76 -5.35 -11.26
CA THR A 72 -1.72 -5.63 -12.34
C THR A 72 -1.03 -6.06 -13.63
N LEU A 73 0.15 -5.50 -13.89
CA LEU A 73 0.98 -5.85 -15.06
C LEU A 73 1.44 -7.30 -15.04
N VAL A 74 1.63 -7.90 -13.87
CA VAL A 74 1.99 -9.31 -13.74
C VAL A 74 0.85 -10.21 -14.20
N PHE A 75 -0.38 -9.88 -13.85
CA PHE A 75 -1.55 -10.65 -14.30
C PHE A 75 -1.78 -10.54 -15.81
N LYS A 76 -1.48 -9.39 -16.42
CA LYS A 76 -1.48 -9.24 -17.88
C LYS A 76 -0.44 -10.15 -18.55
N ASP A 77 0.80 -10.20 -18.00
CA ASP A 77 1.82 -11.12 -18.52
C ASP A 77 1.40 -12.58 -18.42
N ILE A 78 0.75 -12.96 -17.31
CA ILE A 78 0.23 -14.32 -17.13
C ILE A 78 -0.84 -14.65 -18.18
N ALA A 79 -1.74 -13.72 -18.48
CA ALA A 79 -2.76 -13.91 -19.53
C ALA A 79 -2.11 -14.22 -20.89
N LEU A 80 -1.06 -13.50 -21.25
CA LEU A 80 -0.33 -13.72 -22.51
C LEU A 80 0.27 -15.13 -22.61
N VAL A 81 0.75 -15.71 -21.49
CA VAL A 81 1.25 -17.11 -21.47
C VAL A 81 0.18 -18.12 -21.85
N TYR A 82 -1.08 -17.81 -21.51
CA TYR A 82 -2.23 -18.66 -21.84
C TYR A 82 -2.92 -18.27 -23.17
N GLY A 83 -2.29 -17.42 -23.98
CA GLY A 83 -2.81 -16.99 -25.27
C GLY A 83 -3.98 -16.02 -25.21
N GLY A 84 -4.24 -15.44 -24.03
CA GLY A 84 -5.27 -14.42 -23.83
C GLY A 84 -4.65 -13.03 -23.55
N ALA A 85 -5.53 -12.06 -23.27
CA ALA A 85 -5.15 -10.73 -22.84
C ALA A 85 -6.14 -10.23 -21.78
N LEU A 86 -5.69 -9.35 -20.90
CA LEU A 86 -6.53 -8.65 -19.93
C LEU A 86 -6.41 -7.15 -20.16
N ASP A 87 -7.54 -6.43 -20.14
CA ASP A 87 -7.53 -4.99 -20.04
C ASP A 87 -7.13 -4.52 -18.61
N ASP A 88 -7.07 -3.20 -18.38
CA ASP A 88 -6.67 -2.66 -17.08
C ASP A 88 -7.68 -3.00 -15.97
N GLY A 89 -8.97 -3.00 -16.30
CA GLY A 89 -10.06 -3.33 -15.38
C GLY A 89 -10.02 -4.79 -14.96
N GLU A 90 -9.85 -5.70 -15.91
CA GLU A 90 -9.75 -7.14 -15.68
C GLU A 90 -8.48 -7.52 -14.90
N ALA A 91 -7.35 -6.87 -15.20
CA ALA A 91 -6.10 -7.06 -14.48
C ALA A 91 -6.22 -6.61 -13.02
N ALA A 92 -6.88 -5.48 -12.77
CA ALA A 92 -7.17 -5.03 -11.42
C ALA A 92 -8.19 -5.94 -10.72
N GLU A 93 -9.18 -6.48 -11.43
CA GLU A 93 -10.17 -7.42 -10.90
C GLU A 93 -9.50 -8.72 -10.42
N VAL A 94 -8.70 -9.36 -11.26
CA VAL A 94 -8.02 -10.61 -10.88
C VAL A 94 -7.06 -10.38 -9.71
N TYR A 95 -6.42 -9.21 -9.63
CA TYR A 95 -5.58 -8.88 -8.49
C TYR A 95 -6.39 -8.72 -7.21
N ARG A 96 -7.58 -8.08 -7.25
CA ARG A 96 -8.50 -8.03 -6.12
C ARG A 96 -9.00 -9.42 -5.72
N VAL A 97 -9.28 -10.29 -6.69
CA VAL A 97 -9.67 -11.70 -6.45
C VAL A 97 -8.57 -12.44 -5.69
N MET A 98 -7.32 -12.35 -6.14
CA MET A 98 -6.17 -12.93 -5.45
C MET A 98 -6.02 -12.36 -4.03
N ARG A 99 -6.04 -11.03 -3.92
CA ARG A 99 -5.92 -10.33 -2.64
C ARG A 99 -6.99 -10.75 -1.65
N GLY A 100 -8.27 -10.77 -2.07
CA GLY A 100 -9.39 -11.18 -1.22
C GLY A 100 -9.26 -12.62 -0.71
N ALA A 101 -8.76 -13.52 -1.56
CA ALA A 101 -8.51 -14.90 -1.18
C ALA A 101 -7.27 -15.07 -0.26
N SER A 102 -6.30 -14.16 -0.34
CA SER A 102 -5.10 -14.20 0.51
C SER A 102 -5.32 -13.64 1.91
N ILE A 103 -6.29 -12.74 2.10
CA ILE A 103 -6.53 -12.08 3.39
C ILE A 103 -6.95 -13.10 4.45
N VAL A 104 -6.24 -13.08 5.58
CA VAL A 104 -6.58 -13.80 6.81
C VAL A 104 -7.22 -12.86 7.82
N THR A 105 -6.67 -11.65 7.94
CA THR A 105 -7.18 -10.59 8.82
C THR A 105 -7.05 -9.25 8.10
N LEU A 106 -8.10 -8.46 8.16
CA LEU A 106 -8.09 -7.04 7.79
C LEU A 106 -9.11 -6.32 8.66
N ARG A 107 -8.65 -5.49 9.58
CA ARG A 107 -9.50 -4.68 10.48
C ARG A 107 -8.76 -3.43 10.94
N ALA A 108 -9.48 -2.35 11.14
CA ALA A 108 -8.93 -1.17 11.79
C ALA A 108 -8.44 -1.52 13.21
N PHE A 109 -7.35 -0.89 13.66
CA PHE A 109 -6.99 -0.96 15.07
C PHE A 109 -8.01 -0.20 15.92
N ASP A 110 -8.31 -0.75 17.11
CA ASP A 110 -9.16 -0.09 18.08
C ASP A 110 -8.57 1.29 18.45
N GLY A 111 -9.38 2.34 18.41
CA GLY A 111 -8.95 3.71 18.68
C GLY A 111 -8.29 4.46 17.51
N ALA A 112 -8.06 3.82 16.35
CA ALA A 112 -7.44 4.49 15.21
C ALA A 112 -8.36 5.59 14.63
N ALA A 113 -9.65 5.31 14.48
CA ALA A 113 -10.62 6.30 13.98
C ALA A 113 -10.74 7.51 14.94
N GLU A 114 -10.79 7.25 16.25
CA GLU A 114 -10.86 8.29 17.29
C GLU A 114 -9.58 9.14 17.32
N LEU A 115 -8.42 8.55 17.06
CA LEU A 115 -7.16 9.29 16.94
C LEU A 115 -7.21 10.26 15.75
N LEU A 116 -7.59 9.77 14.57
CA LEU A 116 -7.69 10.60 13.36
C LEU A 116 -8.69 11.76 13.56
N GLU A 117 -9.86 11.49 14.15
CA GLU A 117 -10.86 12.52 14.45
C GLU A 117 -10.33 13.57 15.44
N LYS A 118 -9.66 13.16 16.51
CA LYS A 118 -9.03 14.09 17.46
C LYS A 118 -7.98 14.97 16.81
N LEU A 119 -7.18 14.44 15.91
CA LEU A 119 -6.19 15.22 15.18
C LEU A 119 -6.85 16.24 14.25
N ARG A 120 -7.90 15.85 13.54
CA ARG A 120 -8.71 16.76 12.71
C ARG A 120 -9.33 17.89 13.50
N THR A 121 -9.94 17.59 14.65
CA THR A 121 -10.55 18.62 15.53
C THR A 121 -9.51 19.62 16.07
N ARG A 122 -8.24 19.24 16.14
CA ARG A 122 -7.09 20.11 16.47
C ARG A 122 -6.50 20.85 15.26
N GLY A 123 -7.13 20.74 14.09
CA GLY A 123 -6.74 21.44 12.86
C GLY A 123 -5.57 20.80 12.11
N ALA A 124 -5.22 19.53 12.37
CA ALA A 124 -4.26 18.81 11.58
C ALA A 124 -4.83 18.42 10.22
N ARG A 125 -4.02 18.51 9.14
CA ARG A 125 -4.31 17.82 7.87
C ARG A 125 -3.71 16.41 7.93
N LEU A 126 -4.45 15.43 7.46
CA LEU A 126 -4.07 14.02 7.52
C LEU A 126 -3.82 13.47 6.13
N PHE A 127 -2.69 12.82 5.96
CA PHE A 127 -2.31 12.22 4.68
C PHE A 127 -1.96 10.76 4.85
N LEU A 128 -2.10 9.99 3.78
CA LEU A 128 -1.68 8.60 3.72
C LEU A 128 -0.52 8.44 2.73
N LEU A 129 0.56 7.75 3.15
CA LEU A 129 1.69 7.36 2.30
C LEU A 129 2.03 5.91 2.56
N SER A 130 1.58 5.00 1.69
CA SER A 130 1.69 3.57 1.94
C SER A 130 2.38 2.80 0.81
N ASN A 131 3.25 1.86 1.19
CA ASN A 131 3.81 0.86 0.29
C ASN A 131 2.75 -0.18 -0.04
N ALA A 132 1.92 0.10 -1.05
CA ALA A 132 0.69 -0.63 -1.29
C ALA A 132 0.27 -0.62 -2.77
N GLN A 133 -0.54 -1.62 -3.12
CA GLN A 133 -1.08 -1.78 -4.47
C GLN A 133 -2.46 -1.13 -4.57
N SER A 134 -2.59 -0.12 -5.41
CA SER A 134 -3.82 0.68 -5.57
C SER A 134 -5.03 -0.15 -6.03
N ALA A 135 -4.78 -1.23 -6.75
CA ALA A 135 -5.82 -2.12 -7.27
C ALA A 135 -6.80 -2.63 -6.20
N PHE A 136 -6.36 -2.74 -4.94
CA PHE A 136 -7.19 -3.24 -3.83
C PHE A 136 -7.13 -2.37 -2.56
N THR A 137 -6.04 -1.63 -2.32
CA THR A 137 -5.82 -0.94 -1.04
C THR A 137 -6.87 0.13 -0.77
N ARG A 138 -7.35 0.86 -1.81
CA ARG A 138 -8.42 1.85 -1.63
C ARG A 138 -9.69 1.20 -1.06
N GLY A 139 -10.10 0.06 -1.59
CA GLY A 139 -11.24 -0.69 -1.07
C GLY A 139 -10.99 -1.28 0.33
N GLU A 140 -9.74 -1.57 0.70
CA GLU A 140 -9.40 -2.01 2.06
C GLU A 140 -9.45 -0.85 3.06
N ILE A 141 -9.03 0.36 2.66
CA ILE A 141 -9.19 1.60 3.44
C ILE A 141 -10.68 1.87 3.72
N ASP A 142 -11.53 1.74 2.69
CA ASP A 142 -12.99 1.90 2.81
C ASP A 142 -13.59 0.88 3.77
N ARG A 143 -13.21 -0.39 3.65
CA ARG A 143 -13.66 -1.47 4.55
C ARG A 143 -13.24 -1.26 6.00
N CYS A 144 -12.13 -0.57 6.24
CA CYS A 144 -11.66 -0.20 7.57
C CYS A 144 -12.31 1.09 8.10
N GLY A 145 -13.21 1.74 7.33
CA GLY A 145 -13.92 2.95 7.76
C GLY A 145 -13.11 4.24 7.62
N PHE A 146 -12.09 4.28 6.76
CA PHE A 146 -11.21 5.44 6.60
C PHE A 146 -11.37 6.17 5.25
N SER A 147 -12.48 5.96 4.53
CA SER A 147 -12.73 6.56 3.20
C SER A 147 -12.49 8.07 3.16
N ASP A 148 -13.00 8.78 4.18
CA ASP A 148 -12.96 10.25 4.27
C ASP A 148 -11.96 10.74 5.34
N ALA A 149 -11.07 9.86 5.81
CA ALA A 149 -10.17 10.19 6.90
C ALA A 149 -8.97 11.06 6.49
N PHE A 150 -8.66 11.17 5.19
CA PHE A 150 -7.44 11.78 4.69
C PHE A 150 -7.71 12.93 3.73
N ASP A 151 -6.95 14.02 3.88
CA ASP A 151 -6.92 15.15 2.94
C ASP A 151 -6.22 14.79 1.63
N GLY A 152 -5.48 13.70 1.61
CA GLY A 152 -4.85 13.15 0.44
C GLY A 152 -4.10 11.85 0.69
N MET A 153 -3.86 11.09 -0.37
CA MET A 153 -3.12 9.83 -0.28
C MET A 153 -2.26 9.56 -1.52
N LEU A 154 -1.16 8.85 -1.30
CA LEU A 154 -0.38 8.20 -2.34
C LEU A 154 -0.11 6.74 -1.98
N LEU A 155 -0.29 5.87 -2.97
CA LEU A 155 0.04 4.45 -2.90
C LEU A 155 1.23 4.18 -3.84
N SER A 156 2.21 3.42 -3.39
CA SER A 156 3.48 3.24 -4.10
C SER A 156 3.32 2.70 -5.53
N SER A 157 2.36 1.81 -5.77
CA SER A 157 2.11 1.26 -7.10
C SER A 157 1.62 2.30 -8.13
N GLU A 158 1.04 3.43 -7.67
CA GLU A 158 0.62 4.54 -8.54
C GLU A 158 1.79 5.42 -8.95
N CYS A 159 2.87 5.42 -8.15
CA CYS A 159 4.00 6.31 -8.30
C CYS A 159 5.25 5.62 -8.88
N GLY A 160 5.27 4.29 -8.89
CA GLY A 160 6.42 3.50 -9.31
C GLY A 160 7.62 3.58 -8.36
N VAL A 161 7.42 4.10 -7.16
CA VAL A 161 8.43 4.27 -6.10
C VAL A 161 7.79 4.05 -4.75
N ARG A 162 8.56 3.51 -3.80
CA ARG A 162 8.07 3.19 -2.45
C ARG A 162 9.02 3.69 -1.36
N LYS A 163 8.52 3.82 -0.14
CA LYS A 163 9.36 4.03 1.06
C LYS A 163 10.41 2.91 1.15
N PRO A 164 11.64 3.18 1.59
CA PRO A 164 12.15 4.42 2.19
C PRO A 164 12.69 5.46 1.20
N ASP A 165 12.40 5.37 -0.12
CA ASP A 165 12.87 6.35 -1.08
C ASP A 165 12.32 7.75 -0.73
N PRO A 166 13.18 8.76 -0.49
CA PRO A 166 12.73 10.12 -0.17
C PRO A 166 11.90 10.76 -1.30
N GLU A 167 12.04 10.28 -2.54
CA GLU A 167 11.26 10.80 -3.66
C GLU A 167 9.76 10.51 -3.49
N PHE A 168 9.39 9.38 -2.90
CA PHE A 168 7.98 9.09 -2.63
C PHE A 168 7.36 10.10 -1.65
N PHE A 169 8.11 10.53 -0.64
CA PHE A 169 7.69 11.62 0.26
C PHE A 169 7.59 12.96 -0.48
N ARG A 170 8.58 13.30 -1.33
CA ARG A 170 8.56 14.54 -2.12
C ARG A 170 7.38 14.60 -3.08
N MET A 171 6.98 13.48 -3.67
CA MET A 171 5.77 13.40 -4.50
C MET A 171 4.51 13.75 -3.71
N LEU A 172 4.38 13.25 -2.47
CA LEU A 172 3.26 13.61 -1.59
C LEU A 172 3.29 15.10 -1.25
N PHE A 173 4.47 15.63 -0.90
CA PHE A 173 4.63 17.05 -0.55
C PHE A 173 4.25 17.96 -1.72
N GLY A 174 4.77 17.67 -2.91
CA GLY A 174 4.47 18.45 -4.12
C GLY A 174 2.99 18.40 -4.51
N LYS A 175 2.36 17.22 -4.37
CA LYS A 175 0.95 17.04 -4.75
C LYS A 175 -0.02 17.80 -3.85
N TYR A 176 0.27 17.87 -2.54
CA TYR A 176 -0.66 18.40 -1.54
C TYR A 176 -0.17 19.67 -0.83
N GLY A 177 0.96 20.24 -1.27
CA GLY A 177 1.51 21.45 -0.65
C GLY A 177 1.89 21.24 0.81
N ILE A 178 2.57 20.14 1.12
CA ILE A 178 3.03 19.80 2.47
C ILE A 178 4.39 20.46 2.72
N ASP A 179 4.52 21.19 3.83
CA ASP A 179 5.81 21.66 4.30
C ASP A 179 6.51 20.56 5.11
N GLY A 180 7.51 19.93 4.51
CA GLY A 180 8.29 18.88 5.17
C GLY A 180 8.91 19.29 6.51
N LYS A 181 9.19 20.59 6.74
CA LYS A 181 9.77 21.07 8.02
C LYS A 181 8.82 20.90 9.20
N THR A 182 7.51 20.91 8.94
CA THR A 182 6.48 20.82 9.96
C THR A 182 5.71 19.50 9.91
N ALA A 183 5.91 18.69 8.86
CA ALA A 183 5.27 17.40 8.71
C ALA A 183 5.87 16.33 9.62
N VAL A 184 5.06 15.34 9.96
CA VAL A 184 5.47 14.16 10.74
C VAL A 184 4.94 12.88 10.08
N MET A 185 5.80 11.88 9.93
CA MET A 185 5.42 10.52 9.52
C MET A 185 5.09 9.67 10.75
N VAL A 186 3.99 8.94 10.69
CA VAL A 186 3.59 7.92 11.67
C VAL A 186 3.51 6.58 10.96
N GLY A 187 4.30 5.62 11.38
CA GLY A 187 4.32 4.30 10.74
C GLY A 187 5.00 3.23 11.59
N ASP A 188 4.72 1.96 11.30
CA ASP A 188 5.20 0.82 12.08
C ASP A 188 6.55 0.26 11.61
N GLU A 189 6.94 0.52 10.36
CA GLU A 189 8.17 -0.01 9.80
C GLU A 189 9.37 0.92 10.02
N GLN A 190 10.33 0.47 10.83
CA GLN A 190 11.50 1.26 11.19
C GLN A 190 12.34 1.67 9.96
N ILE A 191 12.47 0.82 8.95
CA ILE A 191 13.25 1.12 7.75
C ILE A 191 12.44 1.99 6.79
N ASN A 192 11.22 1.58 6.47
CA ASN A 192 10.43 2.24 5.45
C ASN A 192 9.85 3.57 5.93
N ASP A 193 9.28 3.61 7.13
CA ASP A 193 8.61 4.82 7.64
C ASP A 193 9.58 5.76 8.34
N VAL A 194 10.25 5.27 9.38
CA VAL A 194 11.16 6.11 10.17
C VAL A 194 12.41 6.47 9.38
N GLY A 195 13.05 5.49 8.75
CA GLY A 195 14.23 5.70 7.90
C GLY A 195 13.92 6.53 6.66
N GLY A 196 12.78 6.27 6.01
CA GLY A 196 12.31 7.04 4.86
C GLY A 196 11.99 8.50 5.22
N ALA A 197 11.32 8.73 6.34
CA ALA A 197 11.07 10.07 6.88
C ALA A 197 12.38 10.83 7.15
N ALA A 198 13.34 10.18 7.81
CA ALA A 198 14.66 10.77 8.06
C ALA A 198 15.40 11.13 6.74
N ALA A 199 15.35 10.25 5.74
CA ALA A 199 15.93 10.51 4.42
C ALA A 199 15.22 11.64 3.66
N ALA A 200 13.92 11.84 3.91
CA ALA A 200 13.13 12.94 3.38
C ALA A 200 13.27 14.26 4.21
N GLY A 201 13.97 14.21 5.34
CA GLY A 201 14.20 15.39 6.21
C GLY A 201 13.01 15.75 7.10
N ILE A 202 12.11 14.80 7.39
CA ILE A 202 10.96 15.02 8.27
C ILE A 202 11.07 14.18 9.56
N ARG A 203 10.33 14.62 10.59
CA ARG A 203 10.22 13.88 11.84
C ARG A 203 9.34 12.64 11.66
N SER A 204 9.48 11.68 12.57
CA SER A 204 8.62 10.49 12.59
C SER A 204 8.28 10.06 14.01
N VAL A 205 7.14 9.36 14.14
CA VAL A 205 6.76 8.55 15.30
C VAL A 205 6.78 7.09 14.86
N TRP A 206 7.53 6.27 15.59
CA TRP A 206 7.56 4.84 15.34
C TRP A 206 6.41 4.13 16.06
N ALA A 207 5.34 3.88 15.33
CA ALA A 207 4.11 3.29 15.83
C ALA A 207 4.10 1.75 15.70
N LYS A 208 5.10 1.08 16.29
CA LYS A 208 5.35 -0.39 16.14
C LYS A 208 4.16 -1.29 16.52
N ASP A 209 3.27 -0.79 17.38
CA ASP A 209 2.09 -1.51 17.88
C ASP A 209 0.78 -0.88 17.34
N GLY A 210 0.87 -0.14 16.22
CA GLY A 210 -0.20 0.65 15.64
C GLY A 210 -0.28 2.08 16.20
N ALA A 211 -0.81 3.02 15.40
CA ALA A 211 -0.86 4.43 15.75
C ALA A 211 -1.69 4.71 17.00
N ALA A 212 -2.77 3.97 17.24
CA ALA A 212 -3.63 4.15 18.41
C ALA A 212 -2.90 3.89 19.74
N ALA A 213 -1.93 2.95 19.77
CA ALA A 213 -1.10 2.69 20.94
C ALA A 213 -0.17 3.87 21.29
N HIS A 214 0.14 4.72 20.31
CA HIS A 214 0.98 5.91 20.43
C HIS A 214 0.17 7.21 20.40
N ALA A 215 -1.15 7.15 20.63
CA ALA A 215 -2.06 8.29 20.49
C ALA A 215 -1.65 9.51 21.32
N ALA A 216 -1.16 9.32 22.56
CA ALA A 216 -0.72 10.43 23.41
C ALA A 216 0.42 11.21 22.76
N GLU A 217 1.49 10.52 22.36
CA GLU A 217 2.65 11.10 21.68
C GLU A 217 2.25 11.83 20.39
N ILE A 218 1.38 11.20 19.56
CA ILE A 218 0.94 11.79 18.29
C ILE A 218 0.10 13.04 18.51
N LEU A 219 -0.79 13.04 19.52
CA LEU A 219 -1.62 14.19 19.87
C LEU A 219 -0.82 15.37 20.43
N GLU A 220 0.26 15.12 21.21
CA GLU A 220 1.15 16.16 21.71
C GLU A 220 1.82 16.97 20.59
N LEU A 221 2.01 16.36 19.41
CA LEU A 221 2.58 17.07 18.25
C LEU A 221 1.73 18.27 17.81
N THR A 222 0.42 18.25 18.09
CA THR A 222 -0.54 19.30 17.69
C THR A 222 -0.77 20.36 18.77
N GLU A 223 -0.12 20.28 19.93
CA GLU A 223 -0.31 21.19 21.08
C GLU A 223 0.59 22.46 21.05
N LYS A 224 1.29 22.71 19.92
CA LYS A 224 2.22 23.85 19.80
C LYS A 224 1.74 24.92 18.85
#